data_d565e3c2104f2a18d96f09c2eecb9756
#
_entry.id   d565e3c2104f2a18d96f09c2eecb9756
#
_cell.length_a   1.000
_cell.length_b   1.000
_cell.length_c   1.000
_cell.angle_alpha   90.00
_cell.angle_beta   90.00
_cell.angle_gamma   90.00
#
_symmetry.space_group_name_H-M   'P 1'
#
loop_
_entity.id
_entity.type
_entity.pdbx_description
1 polymer ?
#
loop_
_entity_poly.entity_id
_entity_poly.type
_entity_poly.pdbx_seq_one_letter_code
_entity_poly.pdbx_strand_id
1 'polypeptide(L)'
;MVLGYPIGEIVLLALWIAGAGILVGILAGLFGIGGGAIIVPVLYEVFRAMEVPEDVRMQLCIGTSLAIIIPTTIRSYIEHKKKGAVIPHVVRLWALPAVAGVAIGSVIASFAPAAVFKIAFIIFISFISIKMLFGSDRWNLDSELPGRVLLAFYGFITGLFSSLVGVSGGSLSNAVLTMYGQPMQRAVATSAGIGVPITIAGTLGYMVAGWSHTAQLPPLSIGFVSLIGFALMAPVSSYTASYGVRLAHWLPRRKLEIGFGCFLILVALRFILSLV
;
A
#
# COMPACT_ATOMS: atom_id res chain seq x y z
N MET A 1 6.67 -23.71 24.82
CA MET A 1 6.62 -23.77 23.37
C MET A 1 5.20 -23.44 22.92
N VAL A 2 5.01 -22.47 22.06
CA VAL A 2 3.72 -22.16 21.43
C VAL A 2 3.98 -22.25 19.92
N LEU A 3 3.16 -23.04 19.21
CA LEU A 3 3.34 -23.29 17.76
C LEU A 3 4.72 -23.87 17.35
N GLY A 4 5.41 -24.60 18.23
CA GLY A 4 6.73 -25.18 17.95
C GLY A 4 7.94 -24.28 18.19
N TYR A 5 7.72 -23.00 18.50
CA TYR A 5 8.79 -22.03 18.76
C TYR A 5 8.96 -21.74 20.25
N PRO A 6 10.18 -21.46 20.75
CA PRO A 6 10.39 -20.99 22.10
C PRO A 6 9.70 -19.65 22.33
N ILE A 7 9.05 -19.48 23.49
CA ILE A 7 8.26 -18.27 23.81
C ILE A 7 9.09 -17.00 23.64
N GLY A 8 10.39 -17.05 23.97
CA GLY A 8 11.30 -15.90 23.82
C GLY A 8 11.45 -15.41 22.37
N GLU A 9 11.50 -16.32 21.41
CA GLU A 9 11.58 -15.97 19.98
C GLU A 9 10.28 -15.35 19.48
N ILE A 10 9.12 -15.88 19.93
CA ILE A 10 7.81 -15.32 19.59
C ILE A 10 7.67 -13.89 20.14
N VAL A 11 8.08 -13.67 21.39
CA VAL A 11 8.04 -12.33 22.02
C VAL A 11 8.98 -11.37 21.28
N LEU A 12 10.20 -11.81 20.96
CA LEU A 12 11.15 -10.98 20.22
C LEU A 12 10.60 -10.61 18.83
N LEU A 13 10.00 -11.56 18.11
CA LEU A 13 9.38 -11.34 16.84
C LEU A 13 8.20 -10.36 16.93
N ALA A 14 7.33 -10.54 17.92
CA ALA A 14 6.21 -9.64 18.17
C ALA A 14 6.69 -8.21 18.47
N LEU A 15 7.77 -8.05 19.23
CA LEU A 15 8.40 -6.75 19.50
C LEU A 15 8.98 -6.11 18.21
N TRP A 16 9.62 -6.90 17.34
CA TRP A 16 10.10 -6.44 16.05
C TRP A 16 8.96 -5.97 15.14
N ILE A 17 7.88 -6.75 15.05
CA ILE A 17 6.69 -6.40 14.24
C ILE A 17 6.00 -5.15 14.81
N ALA A 18 5.88 -5.05 16.14
CA ALA A 18 5.28 -3.87 16.77
C ALA A 18 6.15 -2.62 16.57
N GLY A 19 7.49 -2.73 16.73
CA GLY A 19 8.43 -1.65 16.44
C GLY A 19 8.38 -1.21 14.98
N ALA A 20 8.34 -2.17 14.06
CA ALA A 20 8.12 -1.91 12.64
C ALA A 20 6.77 -1.22 12.38
N GLY A 21 5.70 -1.63 13.08
CA GLY A 21 4.37 -0.99 13.02
C GLY A 21 4.39 0.47 13.47
N ILE A 22 5.14 0.81 14.52
CA ILE A 22 5.34 2.19 14.97
C ILE A 22 6.00 3.01 13.86
N LEU A 23 7.11 2.52 13.32
CA LEU A 23 7.84 3.18 12.25
C LEU A 23 6.95 3.41 11.02
N VAL A 24 6.27 2.35 10.57
CA VAL A 24 5.33 2.40 9.45
C VAL A 24 4.23 3.43 9.69
N GLY A 25 3.60 3.43 10.87
CA GLY A 25 2.54 4.38 11.19
C GLY A 25 3.02 5.81 11.15
N ILE A 26 4.16 6.12 11.80
CA ILE A 26 4.74 7.47 11.79
C ILE A 26 5.05 7.90 10.35
N LEU A 27 5.72 7.07 9.56
CA LEU A 27 6.07 7.39 8.18
C LEU A 27 4.82 7.51 7.28
N ALA A 28 3.84 6.62 7.45
CA ALA A 28 2.58 6.69 6.70
C ALA A 28 1.80 7.97 7.01
N GLY A 29 1.74 8.36 8.28
CA GLY A 29 1.15 9.62 8.70
C GLY A 29 1.91 10.85 8.22
N LEU A 30 3.23 10.79 8.26
CA LEU A 30 4.13 11.87 7.85
C LEU A 30 3.97 12.18 6.34
N PHE A 31 3.91 11.15 5.51
CA PHE A 31 3.92 11.30 4.05
C PHE A 31 2.52 11.22 3.41
N GLY A 32 1.51 10.77 4.13
CA GLY A 32 0.12 10.74 3.65
C GLY A 32 -0.14 9.83 2.43
N ILE A 33 0.75 8.87 2.14
CA ILE A 33 0.74 8.07 0.90
C ILE A 33 0.02 6.71 1.09
N GLY A 34 -0.79 6.57 2.14
CA GLY A 34 -1.55 5.33 2.38
C GLY A 34 -0.74 4.14 2.89
N GLY A 35 0.51 4.35 3.33
CA GLY A 35 1.32 3.38 4.07
C GLY A 35 1.89 2.19 3.30
N GLY A 36 1.27 1.72 2.22
CA GLY A 36 1.66 0.49 1.52
C GLY A 36 3.10 0.47 1.01
N ALA A 37 3.57 1.60 0.47
CA ALA A 37 4.96 1.74 0.00
C ALA A 37 6.01 1.58 1.12
N ILE A 38 5.59 1.66 2.38
CA ILE A 38 6.43 1.47 3.57
C ILE A 38 6.16 0.10 4.21
N ILE A 39 4.88 -0.31 4.27
CA ILE A 39 4.47 -1.58 4.89
C ILE A 39 5.10 -2.77 4.18
N VAL A 40 5.06 -2.79 2.84
CA VAL A 40 5.56 -3.93 2.03
C VAL A 40 7.04 -4.20 2.27
N PRO A 41 7.98 -3.21 2.17
CA PRO A 41 9.39 -3.48 2.45
C PRO A 41 9.66 -3.88 3.90
N VAL A 42 8.92 -3.32 4.86
CA VAL A 42 9.06 -3.68 6.27
C VAL A 42 8.60 -5.13 6.49
N LEU A 43 7.43 -5.51 5.98
CA LEU A 43 6.95 -6.89 6.04
C LEU A 43 7.89 -7.86 5.33
N TYR A 44 8.52 -7.43 4.21
CA TYR A 44 9.46 -8.27 3.47
C TYR A 44 10.65 -8.65 4.34
N GLU A 45 11.25 -7.72 5.08
CA GLU A 45 12.36 -8.03 5.98
C GLU A 45 11.89 -8.83 7.21
N VAL A 46 10.69 -8.56 7.73
CA VAL A 46 10.11 -9.36 8.83
C VAL A 46 9.90 -10.81 8.39
N PHE A 47 9.24 -11.04 7.26
CA PHE A 47 8.99 -12.40 6.76
C PHE A 47 10.27 -13.09 6.28
N ARG A 48 11.28 -12.34 5.86
CA ARG A 48 12.61 -12.87 5.59
C ARG A 48 13.28 -13.37 6.88
N ALA A 49 13.19 -12.60 7.96
CA ALA A 49 13.72 -13.01 9.28
C ALA A 49 12.96 -14.21 9.85
N MET A 50 11.69 -14.42 9.43
CA MET A 50 10.88 -15.60 9.76
C MET A 50 11.15 -16.80 8.83
N GLU A 51 12.13 -16.71 7.95
CA GLU A 51 12.51 -17.75 6.98
C GLU A 51 11.37 -18.16 6.02
N VAL A 52 10.39 -17.25 5.79
CA VAL A 52 9.35 -17.50 4.79
C VAL A 52 9.98 -17.67 3.41
N PRO A 53 9.64 -18.74 2.66
CA PRO A 53 10.20 -18.98 1.33
C PRO A 53 10.08 -17.78 0.40
N GLU A 54 11.12 -17.53 -0.38
CA GLU A 54 11.20 -16.37 -1.25
C GLU A 54 10.10 -16.34 -2.30
N ASP A 55 9.71 -17.51 -2.80
CA ASP A 55 8.71 -17.67 -3.85
C ASP A 55 7.32 -17.14 -3.47
N VAL A 56 6.98 -17.12 -2.18
CA VAL A 56 5.67 -16.67 -1.67
C VAL A 56 5.77 -15.40 -0.82
N ARG A 57 6.99 -15.00 -0.44
CA ARG A 57 7.21 -13.88 0.51
C ARG A 57 6.64 -12.58 0.01
N MET A 58 6.84 -12.25 -1.26
CA MET A 58 6.38 -10.97 -1.81
C MET A 58 4.85 -10.92 -1.86
N GLN A 59 4.19 -12.00 -2.29
CA GLN A 59 2.73 -12.10 -2.30
C GLN A 59 2.15 -11.99 -0.89
N LEU A 60 2.77 -12.63 0.10
CA LEU A 60 2.38 -12.53 1.51
C LEU A 60 2.51 -11.10 2.04
N CYS A 61 3.59 -10.39 1.68
CA CYS A 61 3.76 -8.98 2.04
C CYS A 61 2.66 -8.11 1.46
N ILE A 62 2.33 -8.30 0.18
CA ILE A 62 1.32 -7.51 -0.54
C ILE A 62 -0.07 -7.75 0.07
N GLY A 63 -0.49 -9.01 0.20
CA GLY A 63 -1.80 -9.34 0.75
C GLY A 63 -1.97 -8.85 2.19
N THR A 64 -0.94 -9.04 3.04
CA THR A 64 -0.94 -8.54 4.42
C THR A 64 -0.95 -7.02 4.48
N SER A 65 -0.20 -6.35 3.61
CA SER A 65 -0.20 -4.87 3.50
C SER A 65 -1.60 -4.34 3.16
N LEU A 66 -2.26 -4.93 2.15
CA LEU A 66 -3.62 -4.54 1.78
C LEU A 66 -4.59 -4.67 2.96
N ALA A 67 -4.50 -5.77 3.74
CA ALA A 67 -5.30 -5.96 4.94
C ALA A 67 -5.02 -4.87 6.00
N ILE A 68 -3.74 -4.59 6.31
CA ILE A 68 -3.32 -3.59 7.29
C ILE A 68 -3.85 -2.19 6.92
N ILE A 69 -3.94 -1.88 5.64
CA ILE A 69 -4.38 -0.57 5.15
C ILE A 69 -5.92 -0.40 5.24
N ILE A 70 -6.72 -1.47 5.29
CA ILE A 70 -8.20 -1.37 5.31
C ILE A 70 -8.71 -0.40 6.39
N PRO A 71 -8.38 -0.56 7.68
CA PRO A 71 -8.90 0.34 8.72
C PRO A 71 -8.53 1.80 8.50
N THR A 72 -7.32 2.06 8.01
CA THR A 72 -6.82 3.42 7.77
C THR A 72 -7.52 4.07 6.59
N THR A 73 -7.76 3.35 5.49
CA THR A 73 -8.47 3.87 4.32
C THR A 73 -9.94 4.15 4.62
N ILE A 74 -10.62 3.25 5.34
CA ILE A 74 -12.01 3.45 5.76
C ILE A 74 -12.12 4.71 6.63
N ARG A 75 -11.27 4.84 7.65
CA ARG A 75 -11.26 6.01 8.54
C ARG A 75 -10.98 7.30 7.78
N SER A 76 -9.97 7.29 6.92
CA SER A 76 -9.61 8.44 6.07
C SER A 76 -10.78 8.84 5.17
N TYR A 77 -11.43 7.89 4.51
CA TYR A 77 -12.59 8.15 3.66
C TYR A 77 -13.75 8.78 4.43
N ILE A 78 -14.09 8.23 5.62
CA ILE A 78 -15.17 8.76 6.46
C ILE A 78 -14.88 10.21 6.85
N GLU A 79 -13.66 10.52 7.29
CA GLU A 79 -13.29 11.87 7.71
C GLU A 79 -13.31 12.88 6.55
N HIS A 80 -12.79 12.49 5.38
CA HIS A 80 -12.82 13.33 4.19
C HIS A 80 -14.25 13.52 3.64
N LYS A 81 -15.09 12.49 3.74
CA LYS A 81 -16.50 12.57 3.34
C LYS A 81 -17.28 13.54 4.23
N LYS A 82 -17.06 13.52 5.55
CA LYS A 82 -17.64 14.49 6.49
C LYS A 82 -17.29 15.94 6.15
N LYS A 83 -16.06 16.16 5.67
CA LYS A 83 -15.57 17.50 5.24
C LYS A 83 -16.05 17.92 3.84
N GLY A 84 -16.84 17.10 3.14
CA GLY A 84 -17.31 17.39 1.77
C GLY A 84 -16.21 17.45 0.71
N ALA A 85 -15.01 16.95 1.01
CA ALA A 85 -13.86 17.04 0.10
C ALA A 85 -13.83 15.95 -0.98
N VAL A 86 -14.62 14.89 -0.84
CA VAL A 86 -14.68 13.75 -1.77
C VAL A 86 -15.47 14.14 -3.02
N ILE A 87 -15.03 13.67 -4.20
CA ILE A 87 -15.74 13.78 -5.47
C ILE A 87 -16.54 12.47 -5.71
N PRO A 88 -17.84 12.40 -5.35
CA PRO A 88 -18.55 11.13 -5.28
C PRO A 88 -18.70 10.40 -6.62
N HIS A 89 -18.86 11.15 -7.72
CA HIS A 89 -19.03 10.56 -9.04
C HIS A 89 -17.74 9.86 -9.51
N VAL A 90 -16.56 10.40 -9.18
CA VAL A 90 -15.27 9.77 -9.50
C VAL A 90 -15.12 8.47 -8.72
N VAL A 91 -15.42 8.47 -7.42
CA VAL A 91 -15.36 7.24 -6.60
C VAL A 91 -16.26 6.16 -7.18
N ARG A 92 -17.50 6.50 -7.58
CA ARG A 92 -18.44 5.53 -8.17
C ARG A 92 -17.97 5.00 -9.53
N LEU A 93 -17.41 5.85 -10.38
CA LEU A 93 -16.93 5.45 -11.70
C LEU A 93 -15.64 4.60 -11.62
N TRP A 94 -14.81 4.83 -10.63
CA TRP A 94 -13.55 4.10 -10.47
C TRP A 94 -13.71 2.79 -9.69
N ALA A 95 -14.64 2.73 -8.74
CA ALA A 95 -14.75 1.61 -7.81
C ALA A 95 -14.85 0.25 -8.51
N LEU A 96 -15.80 0.09 -9.43
CA LEU A 96 -16.02 -1.18 -10.12
C LEU A 96 -14.86 -1.55 -11.05
N PRO A 97 -14.35 -0.67 -11.93
CA PRO A 97 -13.17 -0.96 -12.74
C PRO A 97 -11.93 -1.25 -11.89
N ALA A 98 -11.73 -0.54 -10.77
CA ALA A 98 -10.63 -0.79 -9.87
C ALA A 98 -10.71 -2.18 -9.24
N VAL A 99 -11.89 -2.61 -8.78
CA VAL A 99 -12.10 -3.98 -8.28
C VAL A 99 -11.82 -5.02 -9.36
N ALA A 100 -12.23 -4.77 -10.62
CA ALA A 100 -11.90 -5.66 -11.73
C ALA A 100 -10.38 -5.74 -11.97
N GLY A 101 -9.66 -4.61 -11.92
CA GLY A 101 -8.21 -4.58 -11.99
C GLY A 101 -7.55 -5.37 -10.84
N VAL A 102 -8.05 -5.18 -9.61
CA VAL A 102 -7.59 -5.93 -8.43
C VAL A 102 -7.83 -7.43 -8.59
N ALA A 103 -8.99 -7.84 -9.10
CA ALA A 103 -9.31 -9.25 -9.32
C ALA A 103 -8.30 -9.89 -10.29
N ILE A 104 -7.97 -9.21 -11.40
CA ILE A 104 -6.94 -9.68 -12.34
C ILE A 104 -5.57 -9.75 -11.67
N GLY A 105 -5.17 -8.74 -10.91
CA GLY A 105 -3.90 -8.75 -10.18
C GLY A 105 -3.83 -9.87 -9.12
N SER A 106 -4.95 -10.18 -8.48
CA SER A 106 -5.04 -11.32 -7.53
C SER A 106 -4.94 -12.67 -8.25
N VAL A 107 -5.51 -12.79 -9.44
CA VAL A 107 -5.33 -14.00 -10.29
C VAL A 107 -3.86 -14.12 -10.69
N ILE A 108 -3.21 -13.04 -11.09
CA ILE A 108 -1.76 -13.03 -11.37
C ILE A 108 -0.98 -13.52 -10.14
N ALA A 109 -1.39 -13.12 -8.93
CA ALA A 109 -0.72 -13.52 -7.68
C ALA A 109 -0.75 -15.04 -7.43
N SER A 110 -1.71 -15.77 -8.00
CA SER A 110 -1.80 -17.23 -7.86
C SER A 110 -0.77 -17.98 -8.70
N PHE A 111 -0.23 -17.37 -9.76
CA PHE A 111 0.59 -18.08 -10.76
C PHE A 111 1.94 -17.41 -11.02
N ALA A 112 2.05 -16.10 -10.82
CA ALA A 112 3.25 -15.37 -11.16
C ALA A 112 4.35 -15.58 -10.12
N PRO A 113 5.63 -15.68 -10.55
CA PRO A 113 6.76 -15.76 -9.65
C PRO A 113 6.93 -14.45 -8.86
N ALA A 114 7.53 -14.52 -7.67
CA ALA A 114 7.76 -13.38 -6.80
C ALA A 114 8.51 -12.21 -7.47
N ALA A 115 9.34 -12.52 -8.47
CA ALA A 115 10.08 -11.52 -9.25
C ALA A 115 9.16 -10.51 -9.96
N VAL A 116 7.99 -10.94 -10.46
CA VAL A 116 7.01 -10.04 -11.11
C VAL A 116 6.55 -8.95 -10.15
N PHE A 117 6.24 -9.31 -8.92
CA PHE A 117 5.79 -8.38 -7.88
C PHE A 117 6.92 -7.47 -7.40
N LYS A 118 8.15 -8.00 -7.28
CA LYS A 118 9.34 -7.20 -6.96
C LYS A 118 9.58 -6.14 -8.03
N ILE A 119 9.54 -6.53 -9.31
CA ILE A 119 9.72 -5.61 -10.44
C ILE A 119 8.62 -4.55 -10.46
N ALA A 120 7.35 -4.95 -10.34
CA ALA A 120 6.22 -4.01 -10.27
C ALA A 120 6.38 -3.02 -9.10
N PHE A 121 6.82 -3.50 -7.94
CA PHE A 121 7.09 -2.68 -6.76
C PHE A 121 8.24 -1.70 -7.02
N ILE A 122 9.38 -2.16 -7.57
CA ILE A 122 10.53 -1.32 -7.92
C ILE A 122 10.12 -0.20 -8.88
N ILE A 123 9.40 -0.53 -9.94
CA ILE A 123 8.92 0.46 -10.93
C ILE A 123 8.04 1.50 -10.23
N PHE A 124 7.10 1.06 -9.41
CA PHE A 124 6.18 1.94 -8.71
C PHE A 124 6.89 2.89 -7.73
N ILE A 125 7.75 2.35 -6.85
CA ILE A 125 8.45 3.20 -5.86
C ILE A 125 9.47 4.12 -6.53
N SER A 126 10.11 3.70 -7.63
CA SER A 126 11.01 4.54 -8.42
C SER A 126 10.24 5.71 -9.04
N PHE A 127 9.07 5.45 -9.63
CA PHE A 127 8.19 6.49 -10.16
C PHE A 127 7.78 7.51 -9.09
N ILE A 128 7.33 7.03 -7.92
CA ILE A 128 6.96 7.91 -6.80
C ILE A 128 8.16 8.70 -6.30
N SER A 129 9.33 8.07 -6.18
CA SER A 129 10.56 8.72 -5.74
C SER A 129 10.99 9.85 -6.70
N ILE A 130 11.02 9.58 -8.01
CA ILE A 130 11.34 10.59 -9.03
C ILE A 130 10.37 11.76 -8.94
N LYS A 131 9.06 11.49 -8.84
CA LYS A 131 8.05 12.53 -8.68
C LYS A 131 8.29 13.39 -7.44
N MET A 132 8.68 12.78 -6.32
CA MET A 132 8.95 13.51 -5.07
C MET A 132 10.25 14.32 -5.11
N LEU A 133 11.31 13.78 -5.69
CA LEU A 133 12.61 14.44 -5.75
C LEU A 133 12.62 15.61 -6.73
N PHE A 134 12.03 15.43 -7.91
CA PHE A 134 12.08 16.44 -8.97
C PHE A 134 10.90 17.41 -8.97
N GLY A 135 9.88 17.18 -8.12
CA GLY A 135 8.74 18.07 -7.88
C GLY A 135 8.00 18.42 -9.17
N SER A 136 6.80 17.93 -9.37
CA SER A 136 6.09 18.21 -10.62
C SER A 136 4.77 18.95 -10.41
N ASP A 137 4.84 20.24 -10.08
CA ASP A 137 3.70 21.15 -10.26
C ASP A 137 3.44 21.44 -11.76
N ARG A 138 4.21 20.83 -12.67
CA ARG A 138 4.20 21.09 -14.12
C ARG A 138 3.42 20.06 -14.96
N TRP A 139 2.89 19.02 -14.35
CA TRP A 139 2.18 17.97 -15.09
C TRP A 139 0.67 18.20 -15.07
N ASN A 140 0.23 19.26 -15.74
CA ASN A 140 -1.19 19.49 -16.02
C ASN A 140 -1.48 18.94 -17.42
N LEU A 141 -2.32 17.91 -17.50
CA LEU A 141 -2.83 17.37 -18.75
C LEU A 141 -4.03 18.17 -19.24
N ASP A 142 -4.95 18.50 -18.31
CA ASP A 142 -6.16 19.27 -18.59
C ASP A 142 -6.70 19.90 -17.30
N SER A 143 -7.57 20.90 -17.43
CA SER A 143 -8.27 21.54 -16.30
C SER A 143 -9.58 20.82 -15.93
N GLU A 144 -10.09 19.95 -16.81
CA GLU A 144 -11.33 19.21 -16.61
C GLU A 144 -11.06 17.70 -16.47
N LEU A 145 -11.91 17.04 -15.68
CA LEU A 145 -11.84 15.58 -15.53
C LEU A 145 -12.20 14.91 -16.87
N PRO A 146 -11.48 13.84 -17.25
CA PRO A 146 -11.73 13.17 -18.51
C PRO A 146 -13.09 12.46 -18.53
N GLY A 147 -13.53 12.09 -19.73
CA GLY A 147 -14.78 11.37 -19.94
C GLY A 147 -14.85 10.03 -19.16
N ARG A 148 -16.07 9.52 -18.99
CA ARG A 148 -16.36 8.33 -18.16
C ARG A 148 -15.51 7.12 -18.52
N VAL A 149 -15.25 6.88 -19.81
CA VAL A 149 -14.47 5.71 -20.27
C VAL A 149 -13.02 5.80 -19.80
N LEU A 150 -12.40 6.98 -19.95
CA LEU A 150 -11.02 7.19 -19.55
C LEU A 150 -10.87 7.17 -18.02
N LEU A 151 -11.85 7.70 -17.28
CA LEU A 151 -11.91 7.56 -15.82
C LEU A 151 -12.01 6.10 -15.39
N ALA A 152 -12.85 5.30 -16.04
CA ALA A 152 -12.96 3.87 -15.76
C ALA A 152 -11.64 3.13 -16.05
N PHE A 153 -10.97 3.47 -17.15
CA PHE A 153 -9.66 2.92 -17.50
C PHE A 153 -8.60 3.24 -16.44
N TYR A 154 -8.53 4.49 -15.98
CA TYR A 154 -7.64 4.86 -14.88
C TYR A 154 -7.97 4.09 -13.58
N GLY A 155 -9.26 3.87 -13.31
CA GLY A 155 -9.70 3.04 -12.19
C GLY A 155 -9.16 1.61 -12.29
N PHE A 156 -9.33 0.98 -13.44
CA PHE A 156 -8.85 -0.37 -13.72
C PHE A 156 -7.32 -0.48 -13.54
N ILE A 157 -6.57 0.41 -14.18
CA ILE A 157 -5.10 0.45 -14.07
C ILE A 157 -4.67 0.69 -12.61
N THR A 158 -5.32 1.61 -11.91
CA THR A 158 -5.04 1.86 -10.49
C THR A 158 -5.27 0.63 -9.64
N GLY A 159 -6.37 -0.10 -9.84
CA GLY A 159 -6.66 -1.34 -9.14
C GLY A 159 -5.64 -2.43 -9.41
N LEU A 160 -5.31 -2.64 -10.69
CA LEU A 160 -4.33 -3.63 -11.12
C LEU A 160 -2.96 -3.37 -10.48
N PHE A 161 -2.41 -2.16 -10.63
CA PHE A 161 -1.12 -1.83 -10.04
C PHE A 161 -1.15 -1.85 -8.52
N SER A 162 -2.24 -1.40 -7.90
CA SER A 162 -2.39 -1.43 -6.44
C SER A 162 -2.31 -2.85 -5.88
N SER A 163 -2.94 -3.80 -6.55
CA SER A 163 -2.89 -5.20 -6.14
C SER A 163 -1.52 -5.85 -6.36
N LEU A 164 -0.76 -5.46 -7.39
CA LEU A 164 0.59 -5.97 -7.62
C LEU A 164 1.63 -5.40 -6.67
N VAL A 165 1.37 -4.22 -6.10
CA VAL A 165 2.34 -3.47 -5.27
C VAL A 165 1.98 -3.50 -3.78
N GLY A 166 0.74 -3.83 -3.42
CA GLY A 166 0.28 -3.84 -2.02
C GLY A 166 -0.04 -2.45 -1.47
N VAL A 167 -0.56 -1.54 -2.30
CA VAL A 167 -0.94 -0.18 -1.92
C VAL A 167 -2.44 0.05 -2.13
N SER A 168 -3.01 1.06 -1.48
CA SER A 168 -4.44 1.41 -1.61
C SER A 168 -4.82 2.11 -2.92
N GLY A 169 -3.89 2.28 -3.85
CA GLY A 169 -4.11 3.08 -5.06
C GLY A 169 -4.10 4.59 -4.85
N GLY A 170 -3.96 5.06 -3.61
CA GLY A 170 -4.01 6.48 -3.27
C GLY A 170 -3.01 7.33 -4.05
N SER A 171 -1.76 6.88 -4.17
CA SER A 171 -0.70 7.62 -4.88
C SER A 171 -0.99 7.77 -6.36
N LEU A 172 -1.46 6.71 -7.03
CA LEU A 172 -1.81 6.72 -8.45
C LEU A 172 -3.04 7.58 -8.70
N SER A 173 -4.11 7.39 -7.91
CA SER A 173 -5.33 8.18 -8.01
C SER A 173 -5.07 9.67 -7.78
N ASN A 174 -4.24 10.02 -6.78
CA ASN A 174 -3.84 11.39 -6.52
C ASN A 174 -3.07 11.98 -7.71
N ALA A 175 -2.13 11.21 -8.27
CA ALA A 175 -1.37 11.65 -9.43
C ALA A 175 -2.31 11.98 -10.59
N VAL A 176 -3.21 11.06 -10.95
CA VAL A 176 -4.17 11.27 -12.03
C VAL A 176 -5.07 12.48 -11.76
N LEU A 177 -5.71 12.55 -10.58
CA LEU A 177 -6.63 13.64 -10.27
C LEU A 177 -5.95 15.03 -10.26
N THR A 178 -4.71 15.10 -9.76
CA THR A 178 -3.96 16.37 -9.78
C THR A 178 -3.51 16.75 -11.18
N MET A 179 -3.23 15.80 -12.08
CA MET A 179 -2.91 16.06 -13.49
C MET A 179 -4.12 16.64 -14.27
N TYR A 180 -5.34 16.39 -13.78
CA TYR A 180 -6.59 16.98 -14.29
C TYR A 180 -7.08 18.16 -13.43
N GLY A 181 -6.16 18.95 -12.89
CA GLY A 181 -6.47 20.21 -12.22
C GLY A 181 -7.23 20.10 -10.89
N GLN A 182 -7.42 18.88 -10.35
CA GLN A 182 -8.10 18.77 -9.05
C GLN A 182 -7.20 19.23 -7.91
N PRO A 183 -7.70 20.06 -6.98
CA PRO A 183 -6.94 20.48 -5.82
C PRO A 183 -6.46 19.25 -5.02
N MET A 184 -5.20 19.29 -4.55
CA MET A 184 -4.57 18.17 -3.83
C MET A 184 -5.44 17.62 -2.69
N GLN A 185 -6.14 18.49 -1.96
CA GLN A 185 -7.04 18.09 -0.88
C GLN A 185 -8.21 17.23 -1.37
N ARG A 186 -8.81 17.59 -2.51
CA ARG A 186 -9.89 16.83 -3.15
C ARG A 186 -9.39 15.53 -3.76
N ALA A 187 -8.20 15.56 -4.37
CA ALA A 187 -7.56 14.37 -4.90
C ALA A 187 -7.29 13.33 -3.81
N VAL A 188 -6.69 13.74 -2.68
CA VAL A 188 -6.43 12.88 -1.51
C VAL A 188 -7.74 12.34 -0.93
N ALA A 189 -8.76 13.19 -0.76
CA ALA A 189 -10.05 12.78 -0.23
C ALA A 189 -10.75 11.75 -1.12
N THR A 190 -10.71 11.95 -2.43
CA THR A 190 -11.35 11.07 -3.43
C THR A 190 -10.60 9.75 -3.53
N SER A 191 -9.27 9.78 -3.52
CA SER A 191 -8.44 8.59 -3.57
C SER A 191 -8.59 7.70 -2.32
N ALA A 192 -8.84 8.28 -1.14
CA ALA A 192 -9.19 7.51 0.06
C ALA A 192 -10.48 6.71 -0.18
N GLY A 193 -11.49 7.29 -0.85
CA GLY A 193 -12.73 6.59 -1.20
C GLY A 193 -12.53 5.45 -2.20
N ILE A 194 -11.62 5.64 -3.17
CA ILE A 194 -11.24 4.61 -4.15
C ILE A 194 -10.42 3.51 -3.48
N GLY A 195 -9.61 3.85 -2.49
CA GLY A 195 -8.77 2.91 -1.75
C GLY A 195 -9.56 1.85 -0.97
N VAL A 196 -10.76 2.18 -0.48
CA VAL A 196 -11.58 1.23 0.30
C VAL A 196 -11.93 -0.03 -0.50
N PRO A 197 -12.58 0.04 -1.68
CA PRO A 197 -12.87 -1.15 -2.45
C PRO A 197 -11.63 -1.87 -2.94
N ILE A 198 -10.54 -1.17 -3.27
CA ILE A 198 -9.26 -1.76 -3.68
C ILE A 198 -8.67 -2.63 -2.57
N THR A 199 -8.57 -2.09 -1.35
CA THR A 199 -7.94 -2.81 -0.23
C THR A 199 -8.76 -4.00 0.23
N ILE A 200 -10.09 -3.88 0.29
CA ILE A 200 -10.98 -4.98 0.65
C ILE A 200 -10.93 -6.08 -0.41
N ALA A 201 -11.14 -5.73 -1.69
CA ALA A 201 -11.11 -6.70 -2.78
C ALA A 201 -9.73 -7.35 -2.92
N GLY A 202 -8.65 -6.57 -2.75
CA GLY A 202 -7.28 -7.08 -2.80
C GLY A 202 -6.99 -8.05 -1.68
N THR A 203 -7.36 -7.73 -0.45
CA THR A 203 -7.20 -8.64 0.70
C THR A 203 -7.92 -9.97 0.45
N LEU A 204 -9.20 -9.92 0.04
CA LEU A 204 -9.96 -11.12 -0.28
C LEU A 204 -9.36 -11.90 -1.44
N GLY A 205 -8.92 -11.20 -2.49
CA GLY A 205 -8.27 -11.82 -3.64
C GLY A 205 -6.97 -12.53 -3.27
N TYR A 206 -6.13 -11.94 -2.41
CA TYR A 206 -4.88 -12.55 -1.94
C TYR A 206 -5.12 -13.70 -0.94
N MET A 207 -6.21 -13.66 -0.16
CA MET A 207 -6.62 -14.82 0.63
C MET A 207 -6.95 -16.01 -0.26
N VAL A 208 -7.69 -15.80 -1.34
CA VAL A 208 -8.04 -16.86 -2.31
C VAL A 208 -6.81 -17.30 -3.09
N ALA A 209 -6.01 -16.36 -3.60
CA ALA A 209 -4.82 -16.64 -4.41
C ALA A 209 -3.78 -17.51 -3.68
N GLY A 210 -3.63 -17.31 -2.38
CA GLY A 210 -2.67 -18.06 -1.56
C GLY A 210 -3.18 -19.41 -1.04
N TRP A 211 -4.42 -19.80 -1.34
CA TRP A 211 -5.01 -21.02 -0.78
C TRP A 211 -4.22 -22.29 -1.13
N SER A 212 -3.71 -22.38 -2.35
CA SER A 212 -2.89 -23.51 -2.81
C SER A 212 -1.47 -23.54 -2.23
N HIS A 213 -1.01 -22.44 -1.61
CA HIS A 213 0.34 -22.29 -1.08
C HIS A 213 0.42 -22.39 0.45
N THR A 214 -0.67 -22.81 1.11
CA THR A 214 -0.81 -22.81 2.58
C THR A 214 0.32 -23.54 3.31
N ALA A 215 0.88 -24.61 2.71
CA ALA A 215 1.98 -25.38 3.31
C ALA A 215 3.32 -24.59 3.40
N GLN A 216 3.48 -23.53 2.61
CA GLN A 216 4.70 -22.70 2.58
C GLN A 216 4.55 -21.41 3.39
N LEU A 217 3.36 -21.15 3.92
CA LEU A 217 3.05 -19.91 4.61
C LEU A 217 3.23 -20.04 6.12
N PRO A 218 3.57 -18.95 6.81
CA PRO A 218 3.72 -18.97 8.26
C PRO A 218 2.38 -19.30 8.94
N PRO A 219 2.42 -19.82 10.19
CA PRO A 219 1.23 -20.11 10.97
C PRO A 219 0.26 -18.92 11.04
N LEU A 220 -1.04 -19.21 11.14
CA LEU A 220 -2.10 -18.20 11.18
C LEU A 220 -2.10 -17.27 9.94
N SER A 221 -1.81 -17.81 8.77
CA SER A 221 -2.03 -17.14 7.48
C SER A 221 -3.29 -17.68 6.83
N ILE A 222 -4.09 -16.79 6.23
CA ILE A 222 -5.23 -17.15 5.38
C ILE A 222 -4.83 -16.78 3.95
N GLY A 223 -4.44 -17.78 3.17
CA GLY A 223 -3.78 -17.54 1.89
C GLY A 223 -2.61 -16.57 2.06
N PHE A 224 -2.40 -15.65 1.15
CA PHE A 224 -1.32 -14.68 1.24
C PHE A 224 -1.60 -13.50 2.21
N VAL A 225 -2.33 -13.74 3.29
CA VAL A 225 -2.58 -12.73 4.34
C VAL A 225 -2.19 -13.29 5.71
N SER A 226 -1.18 -12.72 6.34
CA SER A 226 -0.76 -13.06 7.70
C SER A 226 -1.65 -12.37 8.73
N LEU A 227 -2.41 -13.16 9.51
CA LEU A 227 -3.24 -12.62 10.58
C LEU A 227 -2.39 -12.05 11.72
N ILE A 228 -1.22 -12.62 12.00
CA ILE A 228 -0.28 -12.11 13.01
C ILE A 228 0.24 -10.73 12.55
N GLY A 229 0.70 -10.62 11.29
CA GLY A 229 1.15 -9.37 10.71
C GLY A 229 0.07 -8.30 10.77
N PHE A 230 -1.16 -8.64 10.39
CA PHE A 230 -2.32 -7.75 10.48
C PHE A 230 -2.62 -7.33 11.92
N ALA A 231 -2.77 -8.28 12.85
CA ALA A 231 -3.18 -8.01 14.22
C ALA A 231 -2.18 -7.15 15.00
N LEU A 232 -0.88 -7.31 14.71
CA LEU A 232 0.17 -6.54 15.38
C LEU A 232 0.41 -5.18 14.72
N MET A 233 0.42 -5.11 13.37
CA MET A 233 0.75 -3.88 12.68
C MET A 233 -0.43 -2.93 12.50
N ALA A 234 -1.64 -3.42 12.23
CA ALA A 234 -2.78 -2.57 11.92
C ALA A 234 -3.19 -1.63 13.09
N PRO A 235 -3.32 -2.10 14.35
CA PRO A 235 -3.63 -1.21 15.47
C PRO A 235 -2.50 -0.22 15.74
N VAL A 236 -1.25 -0.72 15.79
CA VAL A 236 -0.06 0.08 16.12
C VAL A 236 0.17 1.16 15.06
N SER A 237 0.16 0.80 13.78
CA SER A 237 0.37 1.77 12.69
C SER A 237 -0.78 2.78 12.60
N SER A 238 -2.03 2.37 12.83
CA SER A 238 -3.18 3.28 12.84
C SER A 238 -3.11 4.30 13.99
N TYR A 239 -2.64 3.88 15.16
CA TYR A 239 -2.46 4.77 16.30
C TYR A 239 -1.29 5.73 16.09
N THR A 240 -0.15 5.21 15.65
CA THR A 240 1.08 6.00 15.48
C THR A 240 1.06 6.92 14.25
N ALA A 241 0.19 6.66 13.27
CA ALA A 241 -0.03 7.56 12.13
C ALA A 241 -0.43 8.98 12.56
N SER A 242 -1.18 9.11 13.66
CA SER A 242 -1.57 10.42 14.20
C SER A 242 -0.35 11.27 14.64
N TYR A 243 0.69 10.62 15.14
CA TYR A 243 1.95 11.30 15.50
C TYR A 243 2.74 11.71 14.24
N GLY A 244 2.74 10.87 13.21
CA GLY A 244 3.33 11.20 11.92
C GLY A 244 2.68 12.42 11.27
N VAL A 245 1.35 12.52 11.31
CA VAL A 245 0.61 13.69 10.82
C VAL A 245 0.99 14.95 11.59
N ARG A 246 1.10 14.88 12.93
CA ARG A 246 1.55 16.04 13.73
C ARG A 246 2.97 16.46 13.34
N LEU A 247 3.87 15.52 13.16
CA LEU A 247 5.26 15.79 12.77
C LEU A 247 5.33 16.41 11.36
N ALA A 248 4.44 16.01 10.44
CA ALA A 248 4.34 16.59 9.10
C ALA A 248 4.02 18.08 9.11
N HIS A 249 3.26 18.56 10.10
CA HIS A 249 2.95 19.98 10.24
C HIS A 249 4.15 20.84 10.72
N TRP A 250 5.17 20.23 11.32
CA TRP A 250 6.36 20.92 11.83
C TRP A 250 7.48 20.99 10.80
N LEU A 251 7.47 20.11 9.81
CA LEU A 251 8.53 20.01 8.82
C LEU A 251 8.13 20.69 7.51
N PRO A 252 9.04 21.42 6.83
CA PRO A 252 8.78 21.95 5.51
C PRO A 252 8.47 20.84 4.52
N ARG A 253 7.37 20.98 3.77
CA ARG A 253 6.88 19.99 2.80
C ARG A 253 8.00 19.46 1.90
N ARG A 254 8.87 20.34 1.39
CA ARG A 254 9.96 19.95 0.49
C ARG A 254 10.99 19.03 1.14
N LYS A 255 11.32 19.25 2.42
CA LYS A 255 12.23 18.37 3.16
C LYS A 255 11.64 16.97 3.35
N LEU A 256 10.33 16.89 3.58
CA LEU A 256 9.60 15.64 3.67
C LEU A 256 9.59 14.88 2.34
N GLU A 257 9.29 15.56 1.24
CA GLU A 257 9.30 14.98 -0.12
C GLU A 257 10.68 14.42 -0.47
N ILE A 258 11.75 15.17 -0.21
CA ILE A 258 13.13 14.72 -0.46
C ILE A 258 13.48 13.54 0.44
N GLY A 259 13.22 13.61 1.74
CA GLY A 259 13.53 12.53 2.68
C GLY A 259 12.82 11.23 2.31
N PHE A 260 11.56 11.30 1.94
CA PHE A 260 10.81 10.12 1.50
C PHE A 260 11.27 9.61 0.13
N GLY A 261 11.55 10.50 -0.82
CA GLY A 261 12.12 10.12 -2.10
C GLY A 261 13.44 9.37 -1.95
N CYS A 262 14.35 9.86 -1.10
CA CYS A 262 15.60 9.16 -0.77
C CYS A 262 15.35 7.79 -0.12
N PHE A 263 14.43 7.71 0.84
CA PHE A 263 14.03 6.45 1.45
C PHE A 263 13.53 5.43 0.41
N LEU A 264 12.66 5.86 -0.51
CA LEU A 264 12.16 4.98 -1.58
C LEU A 264 13.25 4.52 -2.54
N ILE A 265 14.28 5.36 -2.84
CA ILE A 265 15.44 4.94 -3.63
C ILE A 265 16.20 3.83 -2.90
N LEU A 266 16.47 3.99 -1.62
CA LEU A 266 17.16 2.96 -0.83
C LEU A 266 16.38 1.64 -0.84
N VAL A 267 15.07 1.71 -0.71
CA VAL A 267 14.20 0.53 -0.80
C VAL A 267 14.26 -0.08 -2.21
N ALA A 268 14.20 0.74 -3.27
CA ALA A 268 14.31 0.26 -4.64
C ALA A 268 15.63 -0.48 -4.88
N LEU A 269 16.76 0.12 -4.46
CA LEU A 269 18.08 -0.50 -4.55
C LEU A 269 18.14 -1.83 -3.79
N ARG A 270 17.55 -1.89 -2.59
CA ARG A 270 17.48 -3.12 -1.79
C ARG A 270 16.72 -4.23 -2.51
N PHE A 271 15.59 -3.90 -3.17
CA PHE A 271 14.82 -4.87 -3.93
C PHE A 271 15.51 -5.28 -5.22
N ILE A 272 16.21 -4.37 -5.92
CA ILE A 272 17.04 -4.71 -7.09
C ILE A 272 18.12 -5.72 -6.71
N LEU A 273 18.84 -5.48 -5.60
CA LEU A 273 19.86 -6.41 -5.10
C LEU A 273 19.27 -7.77 -4.66
N SER A 274 17.97 -7.85 -4.38
CA SER A 274 17.30 -9.11 -4.06
C SER A 274 16.82 -9.89 -5.29
N LEU A 275 16.97 -9.34 -6.50
CA LEU A 275 16.66 -10.01 -7.77
C LEU A 275 17.88 -10.71 -8.36
N VAL A 276 19.08 -10.30 -7.94
CA VAL A 276 20.38 -10.88 -8.33
C VAL A 276 20.78 -11.91 -7.28
#